data_7d1028394f03ce4b4b24dc837b2c0154
#
_entry.id   7d1028394f03ce4b4b24dc837b2c0154
#
_cell.length_a   1.000
_cell.length_b   1.000
_cell.length_c   1.000
_cell.angle_alpha   90.00
_cell.angle_beta   90.00
_cell.angle_gamma   90.00
#
_symmetry.space_group_name_H-M   'P 1'
#
loop_
_entity.id
_entity.type
_entity.pdbx_description
1 polymer ?
#
loop_
_entity_poly.entity_id
_entity_poly.type
_entity_poly.pdbx_seq_one_letter_code
_entity_poly.pdbx_strand_id
1 'polypeptide(L)'
;MTEVAPVSVTDAGTGKGVYQNRSRYPVFYRMGSGTQYTGAASGALTRIAGAYAWKTGGTVGSPLISDWSLVSNPGYLYQSVNGPLASYGTPGDSGSPLFAWDAVKKQWVLVAVLNGYAGEKGKTNWFTVIPAGDVNNTIKQDSSGTVVPAVAGGDIVWNYNKGSGEGTLSQDGKVWKMNGFRGGSLNDGKDITFGGKGTVVLKNDVVQGAGSLTFNGDYTVRPEGNQTWVGGGIIVNDGHRVDWMVNGLAGDALHKTGKGTLVVAGSGENPGTLNTGDGTVILAQKADAAGRVRAFSEVRIVSGRPVVVLQDSHQIEGDRIRWGYRGGTLDINGNDMTFHRLAAADEGAVLTSRAGSATVRLDFSPSGQKAVMWHGHFTGNLSVQNNTSSAV
;
A
#
# COMPACT_ATOMS: atom_id res chain seq x y z
N MET A 1 7.13 -8.20 6.75
CA MET A 1 6.30 -7.46 7.71
C MET A 1 6.59 -8.03 9.09
N THR A 2 6.98 -7.21 10.06
CA THR A 2 7.12 -7.69 11.42
C THR A 2 5.70 -8.02 11.88
N GLU A 3 5.43 -9.27 12.26
CA GLU A 3 4.13 -9.64 12.81
C GLU A 3 3.81 -8.73 13.99
N VAL A 4 2.78 -7.92 13.85
CA VAL A 4 2.26 -7.12 14.95
C VAL A 4 1.23 -8.00 15.65
N ALA A 5 1.67 -8.78 16.63
CA ALA A 5 0.77 -9.68 17.36
C ALA A 5 -0.18 -8.84 18.23
N PRO A 6 -1.50 -8.90 18.02
CA PRO A 6 -2.45 -8.26 18.90
C PRO A 6 -2.41 -8.90 20.28
N VAL A 7 -2.51 -8.08 21.33
CA VAL A 7 -2.45 -8.50 22.73
C VAL A 7 -3.83 -8.46 23.33
N SER A 8 -4.18 -9.42 24.16
CA SER A 8 -5.43 -9.41 24.93
C SER A 8 -5.57 -8.12 25.73
N VAL A 9 -6.74 -7.54 25.71
CA VAL A 9 -7.03 -6.23 26.33
C VAL A 9 -7.13 -6.31 27.84
N THR A 10 -7.59 -7.42 28.37
CA THR A 10 -7.79 -7.64 29.81
C THR A 10 -6.99 -8.83 30.28
N ASP A 11 -6.39 -8.69 31.45
CA ASP A 11 -5.90 -9.81 32.21
C ASP A 11 -7.11 -10.53 32.79
N ALA A 12 -7.31 -11.80 32.39
CA ALA A 12 -8.43 -12.61 32.80
C ALA A 12 -8.50 -12.83 34.34
N GLY A 13 -7.38 -12.63 35.04
CA GLY A 13 -7.33 -12.81 36.50
C GLY A 13 -7.66 -11.54 37.30
N THR A 14 -7.43 -10.37 36.76
CA THR A 14 -7.54 -9.10 37.52
C THR A 14 -8.60 -8.14 37.00
N GLY A 15 -9.15 -8.36 35.82
CA GLY A 15 -10.07 -7.42 35.14
C GLY A 15 -9.45 -6.05 34.81
N LYS A 16 -8.16 -5.87 35.04
CA LYS A 16 -7.44 -4.65 34.72
C LYS A 16 -6.94 -4.67 33.29
N GLY A 17 -6.89 -3.51 32.67
CA GLY A 17 -6.37 -3.37 31.30
C GLY A 17 -4.89 -3.78 31.25
N VAL A 18 -4.56 -4.76 30.45
CA VAL A 18 -3.18 -5.27 30.25
C VAL A 18 -2.22 -4.15 29.90
N TYR A 19 -2.67 -3.16 29.13
CA TYR A 19 -1.86 -2.03 28.71
C TYR A 19 -1.60 -0.97 29.78
N GLN A 20 -2.20 -1.11 30.97
CA GLN A 20 -1.88 -0.29 32.14
C GLN A 20 -0.58 -0.74 32.84
N ASN A 21 -0.07 -1.92 32.51
CA ASN A 21 1.22 -2.39 32.98
C ASN A 21 2.36 -1.63 32.28
N ARG A 22 2.83 -0.57 32.90
CA ARG A 22 3.87 0.31 32.35
C ARG A 22 5.25 -0.32 32.25
N SER A 23 5.54 -1.30 33.08
CA SER A 23 6.79 -2.03 32.99
C SER A 23 6.84 -2.86 31.71
N ARG A 24 5.70 -3.38 31.28
CA ARG A 24 5.61 -4.15 30.05
C ARG A 24 5.37 -3.27 28.82
N TYR A 25 4.51 -2.23 28.94
CA TYR A 25 4.15 -1.31 27.85
C TYR A 25 4.53 0.13 28.19
N PRO A 26 5.84 0.44 28.19
CA PRO A 26 6.32 1.75 28.64
C PRO A 26 6.06 2.88 27.63
N VAL A 27 5.84 2.53 26.37
CA VAL A 27 5.74 3.50 25.27
C VAL A 27 4.64 3.11 24.30
N PHE A 28 3.87 4.12 23.90
CA PHE A 28 2.87 4.01 22.85
C PHE A 28 3.21 4.96 21.70
N TYR A 29 3.00 4.52 20.47
CA TYR A 29 3.05 5.35 19.28
C TYR A 29 1.71 5.35 18.57
N ARG A 30 1.23 6.54 18.25
CA ARG A 30 0.12 6.76 17.34
C ARG A 30 0.65 7.17 15.99
N MET A 31 0.10 6.61 14.94
CA MET A 31 0.37 7.02 13.55
C MET A 31 -0.90 7.65 12.98
N GLY A 32 -0.73 8.57 12.03
CA GLY A 32 -1.86 9.22 11.38
C GLY A 32 -1.44 9.98 10.14
N SER A 33 -2.43 10.36 9.34
CA SER A 33 -2.26 11.11 8.09
C SER A 33 -3.32 12.21 7.93
N GLY A 34 -3.96 12.59 9.03
CA GLY A 34 -5.02 13.58 9.03
C GLY A 34 -4.54 15.01 8.84
N THR A 35 -5.45 15.93 9.03
CA THR A 35 -5.19 17.36 8.94
C THR A 35 -4.43 17.85 10.16
N GLN A 36 -3.34 18.56 9.97
CA GLN A 36 -2.59 19.18 11.07
C GLN A 36 -2.82 20.68 11.13
N TYR A 37 -2.77 21.21 12.35
CA TYR A 37 -2.75 22.65 12.58
C TYR A 37 -1.33 23.17 12.38
N THR A 38 -1.18 24.16 11.52
CA THR A 38 0.14 24.77 11.21
C THR A 38 0.56 25.85 12.21
N GLY A 39 -0.10 25.95 13.34
CA GLY A 39 0.27 26.93 14.37
C GLY A 39 -0.02 28.39 14.04
N ALA A 40 -0.58 28.70 12.88
CA ALA A 40 -1.03 30.02 12.54
C ALA A 40 -2.25 30.40 13.40
N ALA A 41 -2.26 31.59 13.95
CA ALA A 41 -3.34 32.13 14.80
C ALA A 41 -4.72 32.11 14.12
N SER A 42 -4.79 31.91 12.84
CA SER A 42 -6.02 31.84 12.03
C SER A 42 -6.73 30.49 12.05
N GLY A 43 -6.19 29.46 12.69
CA GLY A 43 -6.80 28.13 12.68
C GLY A 43 -6.85 27.44 11.32
N ALA A 44 -6.05 27.88 10.36
CA ALA A 44 -5.99 27.28 9.04
C ALA A 44 -5.45 25.83 9.16
N LEU A 45 -6.30 24.87 8.78
CA LEU A 45 -5.93 23.46 8.69
C LEU A 45 -5.15 23.24 7.41
N THR A 46 -3.90 22.87 7.53
CA THR A 46 -3.11 22.43 6.37
C THR A 46 -3.03 20.92 6.39
N ARG A 47 -3.51 20.29 5.33
CA ARG A 47 -3.30 18.87 5.12
C ARG A 47 -1.83 18.65 4.76
N ILE A 48 -1.09 18.02 5.62
CA ILE A 48 0.23 17.54 5.30
C ILE A 48 0.04 16.19 4.59
N ALA A 49 0.46 16.11 3.34
CA ALA A 49 0.50 14.85 2.62
C ALA A 49 1.60 13.99 3.25
N GLY A 50 1.25 13.11 4.16
CA GLY A 50 2.23 12.24 4.79
C GLY A 50 1.70 11.53 6.03
N ALA A 51 2.31 10.39 6.39
CA ALA A 51 2.09 9.75 7.66
C ALA A 51 3.04 10.34 8.71
N TYR A 52 2.53 10.48 9.90
CA TYR A 52 3.31 10.90 11.06
C TYR A 52 3.17 9.89 12.19
N ALA A 53 4.19 9.81 13.02
CA ALA A 53 4.19 8.99 14.21
C ALA A 53 4.40 9.88 15.43
N TRP A 54 3.57 9.70 16.45
CA TRP A 54 3.63 10.46 17.68
C TRP A 54 3.88 9.54 18.86
N LYS A 55 4.89 9.86 19.65
CA LYS A 55 5.06 9.24 20.95
C LYS A 55 3.99 9.81 21.88
N THR A 56 3.09 8.97 22.35
CA THR A 56 2.09 9.40 23.32
C THR A 56 2.73 9.43 24.70
N GLY A 57 2.77 10.60 25.32
CA GLY A 57 3.34 10.77 26.66
C GLY A 57 2.39 10.43 27.78
N GLY A 58 1.21 9.95 27.49
CA GLY A 58 0.19 9.66 28.48
C GLY A 58 0.16 8.20 28.94
N THR A 59 -0.66 7.96 29.94
CA THR A 59 -1.15 6.62 30.25
C THR A 59 -2.32 6.31 29.35
N VAL A 60 -2.37 5.09 28.86
CA VAL A 60 -3.63 4.55 28.36
C VAL A 60 -4.54 4.36 29.57
N GLY A 61 -5.67 5.06 29.60
CA GLY A 61 -6.64 4.98 30.69
C GLY A 61 -7.30 3.59 30.79
N SER A 62 -8.17 3.44 31.78
CA SER A 62 -8.98 2.21 31.87
C SER A 62 -9.79 2.01 30.60
N PRO A 63 -9.92 0.78 30.10
CA PRO A 63 -10.76 0.50 28.96
C PRO A 63 -12.21 0.87 29.31
N LEU A 64 -12.82 1.71 28.49
CA LEU A 64 -14.25 1.92 28.53
C LEU A 64 -14.89 0.85 27.65
N ILE A 65 -15.78 0.06 28.23
CA ILE A 65 -16.64 -0.85 27.45
C ILE A 65 -17.59 0.06 26.68
N SER A 66 -17.49 0.09 25.36
CA SER A 66 -18.44 0.82 24.55
C SER A 66 -19.53 -0.13 24.06
N ASP A 67 -20.77 0.30 24.22
CA ASP A 67 -21.95 -0.36 23.62
C ASP A 67 -22.03 -0.20 22.10
N TRP A 68 -20.95 0.26 21.48
CA TRP A 68 -20.86 0.38 20.02
C TRP A 68 -20.71 -1.02 19.40
N SER A 69 -21.76 -1.78 19.54
CA SER A 69 -21.92 -3.10 18.95
C SER A 69 -22.27 -3.00 17.47
N LEU A 70 -21.35 -2.56 16.62
CA LEU A 70 -21.43 -2.84 15.19
C LEU A 70 -20.72 -4.14 14.81
N VAL A 71 -20.10 -4.80 15.76
CA VAL A 71 -19.48 -6.13 15.58
C VAL A 71 -19.79 -6.94 16.82
N SER A 72 -20.07 -8.19 16.68
CA SER A 72 -20.52 -9.16 17.67
C SER A 72 -19.63 -9.40 18.90
N ASN A 73 -18.62 -8.55 19.11
CA ASN A 73 -17.76 -8.55 20.30
C ASN A 73 -17.70 -7.14 20.88
N PRO A 74 -17.82 -6.96 22.19
CA PRO A 74 -17.67 -5.65 22.82
C PRO A 74 -16.28 -5.11 22.55
N GLY A 75 -16.22 -4.00 21.81
CA GLY A 75 -15.00 -3.24 21.63
C GLY A 75 -14.64 -2.49 22.90
N TYR A 76 -13.35 -2.40 23.23
CA TYR A 76 -12.89 -1.58 24.32
C TYR A 76 -12.33 -0.26 23.77
N LEU A 77 -12.73 0.85 24.36
CA LEU A 77 -12.20 2.16 24.06
C LEU A 77 -11.11 2.53 25.05
N TYR A 78 -9.95 2.90 24.56
CA TYR A 78 -8.89 3.47 25.37
C TYR A 78 -8.83 4.99 25.20
N GLN A 79 -8.67 5.66 26.32
CA GLN A 79 -8.51 7.10 26.39
C GLN A 79 -7.03 7.43 26.61
N SER A 80 -6.44 8.24 25.74
CA SER A 80 -5.10 8.79 25.99
C SER A 80 -5.18 9.96 26.95
N VAL A 81 -4.34 9.95 27.99
CA VAL A 81 -4.31 10.99 29.01
C VAL A 81 -3.36 12.11 28.60
N ASN A 82 -3.76 13.34 28.87
CA ASN A 82 -2.96 14.51 28.57
C ASN A 82 -1.63 14.52 29.32
N GLY A 83 -0.56 14.87 28.63
CA GLY A 83 0.76 15.11 29.18
C GLY A 83 1.57 15.99 28.25
N PRO A 84 2.80 16.35 28.57
CA PRO A 84 3.62 17.27 27.77
C PRO A 84 3.94 16.71 26.37
N LEU A 85 3.80 15.40 26.17
CA LEU A 85 3.98 14.71 24.89
C LEU A 85 2.67 14.17 24.32
N ALA A 86 1.53 14.57 24.89
CA ALA A 86 0.23 14.12 24.42
C ALA A 86 -0.03 14.63 23.00
N SER A 87 -0.47 13.73 22.13
CA SER A 87 -0.96 14.06 20.81
C SER A 87 -2.44 13.72 20.69
N TYR A 88 -3.14 14.41 19.84
CA TYR A 88 -4.54 14.15 19.58
C TYR A 88 -4.82 13.86 18.11
N GLY A 89 -5.90 13.12 17.86
CA GLY A 89 -6.37 12.86 16.52
C GLY A 89 -6.96 14.09 15.87
N THR A 90 -6.84 14.16 14.56
CA THR A 90 -7.46 15.21 13.74
C THR A 90 -8.32 14.57 12.66
N PRO A 91 -9.23 15.32 12.01
CA PRO A 91 -10.02 14.78 10.92
C PRO A 91 -9.15 14.10 9.85
N GLY A 92 -9.45 12.84 9.53
CA GLY A 92 -8.67 12.01 8.63
C GLY A 92 -7.75 10.99 9.32
N ASP A 93 -7.62 11.06 10.65
CA ASP A 93 -6.88 10.08 11.45
C ASP A 93 -7.72 8.86 11.86
N SER A 94 -9.02 8.86 11.58
CA SER A 94 -9.90 7.73 11.89
C SER A 94 -9.36 6.43 11.32
N GLY A 95 -9.33 5.37 12.14
CA GLY A 95 -8.75 4.09 11.77
C GLY A 95 -7.22 4.00 11.87
N SER A 96 -6.53 5.10 12.23
CA SER A 96 -5.08 5.10 12.41
C SER A 96 -4.64 4.20 13.56
N PRO A 97 -3.52 3.45 13.41
CA PRO A 97 -3.09 2.48 14.39
C PRO A 97 -2.47 3.11 15.63
N LEU A 98 -2.72 2.47 16.78
CA LEU A 98 -1.99 2.67 18.01
C LEU A 98 -1.12 1.45 18.30
N PHE A 99 0.18 1.67 18.42
CA PHE A 99 1.15 0.64 18.76
C PHE A 99 1.65 0.82 20.18
N ALA A 100 1.95 -0.30 20.83
CA ALA A 100 2.67 -0.33 22.12
C ALA A 100 4.00 -1.09 21.94
N TRP A 101 5.02 -0.67 22.66
CA TRP A 101 6.23 -1.44 22.80
C TRP A 101 6.03 -2.50 23.87
N ASP A 102 6.08 -3.78 23.51
CA ASP A 102 6.10 -4.90 24.47
C ASP A 102 7.55 -5.16 24.91
N ALA A 103 7.91 -4.70 26.11
CA ALA A 103 9.26 -4.82 26.63
C ALA A 103 9.68 -6.28 26.92
N VAL A 104 8.73 -7.17 27.13
CA VAL A 104 8.97 -8.61 27.34
C VAL A 104 9.28 -9.30 26.01
N LYS A 105 8.46 -9.05 25.01
CA LYS A 105 8.65 -9.63 23.65
C LYS A 105 9.66 -8.87 22.80
N LYS A 106 10.10 -7.69 23.26
CA LYS A 106 11.00 -6.78 22.53
C LYS A 106 10.52 -6.46 21.11
N GLN A 107 9.23 -6.19 20.97
CA GLN A 107 8.59 -5.89 19.69
C GLN A 107 7.45 -4.88 19.84
N TRP A 108 7.12 -4.21 18.74
CA TRP A 108 5.93 -3.41 18.64
C TRP A 108 4.71 -4.30 18.42
N VAL A 109 3.63 -4.01 19.14
CA VAL A 109 2.35 -4.70 18.99
C VAL A 109 1.27 -3.70 18.63
N LEU A 110 0.41 -4.06 17.70
CA LEU A 110 -0.78 -3.30 17.36
C LEU A 110 -1.81 -3.48 18.48
N VAL A 111 -2.26 -2.38 19.06
CA VAL A 111 -3.16 -2.38 20.23
C VAL A 111 -4.57 -2.05 19.82
N ALA A 112 -4.72 -0.99 19.04
CA ALA A 112 -6.01 -0.38 18.78
C ALA A 112 -5.96 0.49 17.51
N VAL A 113 -7.12 0.93 17.07
CA VAL A 113 -7.28 1.94 16.01
C VAL A 113 -8.01 3.16 16.56
N LEU A 114 -7.65 4.35 16.07
CA LEU A 114 -8.29 5.58 16.48
C LEU A 114 -9.74 5.61 16.00
N ASN A 115 -10.67 5.73 16.94
CA ASN A 115 -12.10 5.85 16.67
C ASN A 115 -12.52 7.33 16.63
N GLY A 116 -12.03 8.13 17.59
CA GLY A 116 -12.44 9.51 17.69
C GLY A 116 -11.62 10.29 18.70
N TYR A 117 -11.96 11.56 18.81
CA TYR A 117 -11.42 12.45 19.83
C TYR A 117 -12.53 13.33 20.38
N ALA A 118 -12.37 13.80 21.62
CA ALA A 118 -13.31 14.69 22.26
C ALA A 118 -12.63 15.83 23.03
N GLY A 119 -13.39 16.85 23.27
CA GLY A 119 -12.99 18.05 24.00
C GLY A 119 -12.46 19.15 23.09
N GLU A 120 -12.50 20.39 23.58
CA GLU A 120 -11.85 21.50 22.91
C GLU A 120 -10.37 21.20 22.74
N LYS A 121 -9.91 21.32 21.49
CA LYS A 121 -8.52 21.06 21.07
C LYS A 121 -8.07 19.59 21.19
N GLY A 122 -9.00 18.64 21.10
CA GLY A 122 -8.64 17.22 20.97
C GLY A 122 -7.86 16.66 22.17
N LYS A 123 -8.18 17.07 23.39
CA LYS A 123 -7.44 16.66 24.59
C LYS A 123 -7.54 15.17 24.91
N THR A 124 -8.48 14.48 24.31
CA THR A 124 -8.75 13.05 24.57
C THR A 124 -8.92 12.30 23.27
N ASN A 125 -8.15 11.23 23.09
CA ASN A 125 -8.29 10.31 21.97
C ASN A 125 -8.96 9.03 22.43
N TRP A 126 -9.87 8.51 21.63
CA TRP A 126 -10.52 7.23 21.85
C TRP A 126 -10.05 6.23 20.80
N PHE A 127 -9.69 5.06 21.29
CA PHE A 127 -9.19 3.97 20.44
C PHE A 127 -10.06 2.74 20.65
N THR A 128 -10.49 2.15 19.54
CA THR A 128 -11.12 0.83 19.57
C THR A 128 -10.04 -0.24 19.59
N VAL A 129 -10.08 -1.08 20.62
CA VAL A 129 -9.10 -2.16 20.77
C VAL A 129 -9.39 -3.29 19.78
N ILE A 130 -8.32 -3.83 19.21
CA ILE A 130 -8.42 -4.91 18.24
C ILE A 130 -8.50 -6.24 19.01
N PRO A 131 -9.55 -7.06 18.81
CA PRO A 131 -9.68 -8.38 19.44
C PRO A 131 -8.58 -9.31 18.94
N ALA A 132 -7.71 -9.76 19.85
CA ALA A 132 -6.55 -10.57 19.50
C ALA A 132 -6.90 -11.89 18.82
N GLY A 133 -7.97 -12.55 19.27
CA GLY A 133 -8.38 -13.85 18.75
C GLY A 133 -8.80 -13.81 17.28
N ASP A 134 -9.65 -12.86 16.94
CA ASP A 134 -10.22 -12.75 15.59
C ASP A 134 -9.16 -12.36 14.56
N VAL A 135 -8.29 -11.37 14.92
CA VAL A 135 -7.21 -10.94 14.03
C VAL A 135 -6.17 -12.06 13.83
N ASN A 136 -5.79 -12.77 14.88
CA ASN A 136 -4.85 -13.89 14.75
C ASN A 136 -5.41 -15.05 13.94
N ASN A 137 -6.70 -15.33 14.09
CA ASN A 137 -7.36 -16.35 13.28
C ASN A 137 -7.42 -15.95 11.81
N THR A 138 -7.75 -14.70 11.52
CA THR A 138 -7.76 -14.16 10.16
C THR A 138 -6.34 -14.25 9.55
N ILE A 139 -5.31 -13.80 10.26
CA ILE A 139 -3.92 -13.89 9.80
C ILE A 139 -3.51 -15.34 9.51
N LYS A 140 -3.88 -16.28 10.39
CA LYS A 140 -3.59 -17.71 10.19
C LYS A 140 -4.31 -18.28 8.97
N GLN A 141 -5.55 -17.88 8.75
CA GLN A 141 -6.33 -18.32 7.58
C GLN A 141 -5.73 -17.77 6.29
N ASP A 142 -5.34 -16.50 6.27
CA ASP A 142 -4.73 -15.86 5.11
C ASP A 142 -3.33 -16.39 4.83
N SER A 143 -2.57 -16.75 5.85
CA SER A 143 -1.23 -17.36 5.70
C SER A 143 -1.27 -18.83 5.25
N SER A 144 -2.44 -19.46 5.19
CA SER A 144 -2.62 -20.84 4.67
C SER A 144 -2.72 -20.89 3.13
N GLY A 145 -1.97 -20.07 2.44
CA GLY A 145 -2.00 -19.95 0.98
C GLY A 145 -1.51 -21.18 0.22
N THR A 146 -1.69 -21.18 -1.08
CA THR A 146 -1.21 -22.22 -1.98
C THR A 146 0.25 -21.98 -2.33
N VAL A 147 1.08 -23.00 -2.18
CA VAL A 147 2.48 -22.99 -2.62
C VAL A 147 2.62 -23.80 -3.90
N VAL A 148 3.09 -23.15 -4.96
CA VAL A 148 3.41 -23.78 -6.24
C VAL A 148 4.93 -23.89 -6.32
N PRO A 149 5.50 -25.05 -6.04
CA PRO A 149 6.96 -25.25 -6.10
C PRO A 149 7.42 -25.21 -7.56
N ALA A 150 8.70 -24.88 -7.76
CA ALA A 150 9.30 -24.98 -9.07
C ALA A 150 9.20 -26.40 -9.59
N VAL A 151 8.56 -26.59 -10.71
CA VAL A 151 8.58 -27.83 -11.46
C VAL A 151 9.21 -27.50 -12.82
N ALA A 152 10.22 -28.23 -13.20
CA ALA A 152 10.75 -28.14 -14.56
C ALA A 152 9.67 -28.69 -15.51
N GLY A 153 9.20 -27.90 -16.45
CA GLY A 153 8.13 -28.33 -17.36
C GLY A 153 7.48 -27.17 -18.10
N GLY A 154 6.28 -27.40 -18.58
CA GLY A 154 5.50 -26.45 -19.36
C GLY A 154 4.92 -25.28 -18.57
N ASP A 155 4.03 -24.56 -19.19
CA ASP A 155 3.34 -23.43 -18.57
C ASP A 155 2.48 -23.88 -17.37
N ILE A 156 2.44 -23.05 -16.33
CA ILE A 156 1.48 -23.18 -15.25
C ILE A 156 0.15 -22.58 -15.73
N VAL A 157 -0.84 -23.40 -15.93
CA VAL A 157 -2.14 -22.98 -16.43
C VAL A 157 -3.05 -22.62 -15.26
N TRP A 158 -3.57 -21.40 -15.27
CA TRP A 158 -4.50 -20.89 -14.25
C TRP A 158 -5.93 -20.90 -14.81
N ASN A 159 -6.74 -21.85 -14.33
CA ASN A 159 -8.16 -21.90 -14.56
C ASN A 159 -8.91 -21.34 -13.37
N TYR A 160 -9.84 -20.44 -13.59
CA TYR A 160 -10.63 -19.80 -12.54
C TYR A 160 -12.09 -19.70 -12.93
N ASN A 161 -12.97 -20.06 -12.01
CA ASN A 161 -14.41 -19.91 -12.16
C ASN A 161 -14.92 -18.77 -11.29
N LYS A 162 -15.24 -17.65 -11.90
CA LYS A 162 -15.73 -16.46 -11.22
C LYS A 162 -17.04 -16.71 -10.46
N GLY A 163 -17.91 -17.62 -10.94
CA GLY A 163 -19.20 -17.93 -10.31
C GLY A 163 -19.04 -18.68 -8.99
N SER A 164 -18.13 -19.66 -8.92
CA SER A 164 -17.86 -20.42 -7.68
C SER A 164 -16.74 -19.80 -6.83
N GLY A 165 -15.93 -18.89 -7.38
CA GLY A 165 -14.75 -18.37 -6.73
C GLY A 165 -13.64 -19.41 -6.54
N GLU A 166 -13.67 -20.48 -7.33
CA GLU A 166 -12.69 -21.57 -7.27
C GLU A 166 -11.76 -21.52 -8.45
N GLY A 167 -10.52 -21.91 -8.22
CA GLY A 167 -9.52 -21.97 -9.25
C GLY A 167 -8.58 -23.16 -9.07
N THR A 168 -7.87 -23.45 -10.14
CA THR A 168 -6.78 -24.43 -10.14
C THR A 168 -5.60 -23.85 -10.90
N LEU A 169 -4.42 -24.12 -10.37
CA LEU A 169 -3.16 -24.03 -11.08
C LEU A 169 -2.74 -25.44 -11.47
N SER A 170 -2.35 -25.66 -12.71
CA SER A 170 -1.93 -26.98 -13.16
C SER A 170 -0.67 -26.91 -14.03
N GLN A 171 0.22 -27.87 -13.86
CA GLN A 171 1.44 -28.03 -14.66
C GLN A 171 1.81 -29.53 -14.72
N ASP A 172 1.99 -30.06 -15.90
CA ASP A 172 2.47 -31.44 -16.14
C ASP A 172 1.76 -32.51 -15.30
N GLY A 173 0.42 -32.45 -15.26
CA GLY A 173 -0.43 -33.38 -14.50
C GLY A 173 -0.53 -33.11 -13.01
N LYS A 174 0.25 -32.16 -12.46
CA LYS A 174 0.05 -31.68 -11.08
C LYS A 174 -1.02 -30.59 -11.05
N VAL A 175 -1.85 -30.62 -10.02
CA VAL A 175 -2.93 -29.65 -9.82
C VAL A 175 -2.87 -29.11 -8.41
N TRP A 176 -2.85 -27.78 -8.29
CA TRP A 176 -3.00 -27.06 -7.01
C TRP A 176 -4.35 -26.36 -7.00
N LYS A 177 -5.14 -26.66 -5.98
CA LYS A 177 -6.43 -25.99 -5.77
C LYS A 177 -6.23 -24.68 -5.04
N MET A 178 -6.97 -23.67 -5.43
CA MET A 178 -6.96 -22.36 -4.80
C MET A 178 -8.39 -21.82 -4.71
N ASN A 179 -8.67 -21.08 -3.67
CA ASN A 179 -9.90 -20.34 -3.57
C ASN A 179 -9.67 -18.90 -4.00
N GLY A 180 -10.58 -18.37 -4.81
CA GLY A 180 -10.67 -16.97 -5.13
C GLY A 180 -11.73 -16.27 -4.27
N PHE A 181 -11.97 -15.02 -4.57
CA PHE A 181 -12.97 -14.20 -3.89
C PHE A 181 -14.38 -14.65 -4.24
N ARG A 182 -15.21 -14.91 -3.22
CA ARG A 182 -16.62 -15.29 -3.37
C ARG A 182 -17.60 -14.15 -3.08
N GLY A 183 -17.10 -13.02 -2.60
CA GLY A 183 -17.88 -11.83 -2.25
C GLY A 183 -18.56 -11.93 -0.89
N GLY A 184 -17.99 -11.30 0.12
CA GLY A 184 -18.60 -11.09 1.42
C GLY A 184 -17.78 -11.44 2.65
N SER A 185 -16.60 -12.03 2.51
CA SER A 185 -15.71 -12.28 3.64
C SER A 185 -14.32 -11.69 3.39
N LEU A 186 -13.72 -11.08 4.42
CA LEU A 186 -12.33 -10.63 4.38
C LEU A 186 -11.34 -11.79 4.20
N ASN A 187 -11.78 -13.02 4.43
CA ASN A 187 -11.01 -14.25 4.28
C ASN A 187 -11.13 -14.89 2.90
N ASP A 188 -11.94 -14.33 2.03
CA ASP A 188 -12.07 -14.80 0.67
C ASP A 188 -10.87 -14.37 -0.15
N GLY A 189 -10.27 -15.30 -0.86
CA GLY A 189 -9.05 -15.12 -1.63
C GLY A 189 -7.81 -15.58 -0.86
N LYS A 190 -7.13 -16.57 -1.43
CA LYS A 190 -5.92 -17.15 -0.83
C LYS A 190 -4.67 -16.60 -1.48
N ASP A 191 -3.65 -16.43 -0.66
CA ASP A 191 -2.31 -16.13 -1.14
C ASP A 191 -1.75 -17.29 -1.96
N ILE A 192 -0.99 -16.98 -2.99
CA ILE A 192 -0.28 -17.95 -3.82
C ILE A 192 1.19 -17.59 -3.82
N THR A 193 2.03 -18.58 -3.49
CA THR A 193 3.48 -18.44 -3.54
C THR A 193 4.04 -19.29 -4.68
N PHE A 194 4.74 -18.65 -5.60
CA PHE A 194 5.44 -19.30 -6.70
C PHE A 194 6.92 -19.43 -6.36
N GLY A 195 7.43 -20.66 -6.36
CA GLY A 195 8.85 -20.97 -6.22
C GLY A 195 9.53 -21.22 -7.57
N GLY A 196 10.86 -21.10 -7.59
CA GLY A 196 11.64 -21.39 -8.79
C GLY A 196 11.43 -20.37 -9.92
N LYS A 197 11.16 -20.84 -11.13
CA LYS A 197 10.93 -19.99 -12.30
C LYS A 197 9.91 -20.63 -13.25
N GLY A 198 9.18 -19.81 -14.01
CA GLY A 198 8.22 -20.36 -14.96
C GLY A 198 7.36 -19.31 -15.66
N THR A 199 6.36 -19.81 -16.37
CA THR A 199 5.32 -19.01 -17.01
C THR A 199 3.97 -19.40 -16.45
N VAL A 200 3.17 -18.41 -16.04
CA VAL A 200 1.78 -18.59 -15.64
C VAL A 200 0.87 -18.03 -16.71
N VAL A 201 -0.08 -18.85 -17.17
CA VAL A 201 -1.04 -18.49 -18.21
C VAL A 201 -2.45 -18.44 -17.65
N LEU A 202 -3.07 -17.28 -17.67
CA LEU A 202 -4.46 -17.10 -17.26
C LEU A 202 -5.39 -17.52 -18.39
N LYS A 203 -6.26 -18.49 -18.11
CA LYS A 203 -7.31 -18.95 -19.04
C LYS A 203 -8.62 -18.16 -18.88
N ASN A 204 -8.83 -17.54 -17.74
CA ASN A 204 -10.04 -16.79 -17.39
C ASN A 204 -9.64 -15.51 -16.63
N ASP A 205 -10.58 -14.57 -16.53
CA ASP A 205 -10.44 -13.46 -15.60
C ASP A 205 -10.37 -14.00 -14.18
N VAL A 206 -9.42 -13.50 -13.39
CA VAL A 206 -9.19 -13.92 -12.01
C VAL A 206 -9.55 -12.80 -11.05
N VAL A 207 -10.41 -13.10 -10.09
CA VAL A 207 -10.70 -12.24 -8.94
C VAL A 207 -10.24 -12.97 -7.67
N GLN A 208 -9.06 -12.59 -7.20
CA GLN A 208 -8.43 -13.24 -6.03
C GLN A 208 -8.78 -12.52 -4.71
N GLY A 209 -9.55 -11.43 -4.75
CA GLY A 209 -9.97 -10.69 -3.57
C GLY A 209 -8.79 -10.15 -2.78
N ALA A 210 -8.69 -10.50 -1.49
CA ALA A 210 -7.59 -10.10 -0.63
C ALA A 210 -6.31 -10.92 -0.84
N GLY A 211 -6.38 -12.03 -1.57
CA GLY A 211 -5.23 -12.90 -1.85
C GLY A 211 -4.17 -12.21 -2.68
N SER A 212 -2.91 -12.42 -2.33
CA SER A 212 -1.72 -11.87 -2.99
C SER A 212 -0.94 -12.95 -3.73
N LEU A 213 -0.07 -12.51 -4.64
CA LEU A 213 0.89 -13.35 -5.34
C LEU A 213 2.29 -13.06 -4.81
N THR A 214 3.00 -14.08 -4.35
CA THR A 214 4.40 -13.97 -3.94
C THR A 214 5.28 -14.76 -4.90
N PHE A 215 6.28 -14.10 -5.48
CA PHE A 215 7.24 -14.72 -6.39
C PHE A 215 8.60 -14.85 -5.73
N ASN A 216 9.02 -16.11 -5.50
CA ASN A 216 10.34 -16.51 -5.03
C ASN A 216 11.21 -17.00 -6.21
N GLY A 217 11.03 -16.40 -7.37
CA GLY A 217 11.72 -16.75 -8.61
C GLY A 217 11.33 -15.87 -9.76
N ASP A 218 11.95 -16.10 -10.91
CA ASP A 218 11.69 -15.33 -12.13
C ASP A 218 10.50 -15.92 -12.88
N TYR A 219 9.52 -15.08 -13.16
CA TYR A 219 8.29 -15.51 -13.80
C TYR A 219 7.84 -14.57 -14.91
N THR A 220 7.15 -15.17 -15.88
CA THR A 220 6.28 -14.46 -16.81
C THR A 220 4.83 -14.79 -16.46
N VAL A 221 4.00 -13.79 -16.27
CA VAL A 221 2.55 -13.97 -16.06
C VAL A 221 1.82 -13.31 -17.22
N ARG A 222 1.10 -14.10 -17.99
CA ARG A 222 0.43 -13.64 -19.20
C ARG A 222 -1.00 -14.15 -19.32
N PRO A 223 -1.89 -13.39 -19.95
CA PRO A 223 -3.19 -13.90 -20.34
C PRO A 223 -3.05 -14.82 -21.55
N GLU A 224 -4.01 -15.72 -21.77
CA GLU A 224 -4.16 -16.44 -23.04
C GLU A 224 -4.68 -15.51 -24.14
N GLY A 225 -5.61 -14.64 -23.80
CA GLY A 225 -6.15 -13.57 -24.65
C GLY A 225 -6.07 -12.22 -23.93
N ASN A 226 -7.19 -11.72 -23.43
CA ASN A 226 -7.30 -10.42 -22.75
C ASN A 226 -7.74 -10.57 -21.28
N GLN A 227 -7.45 -11.71 -20.67
CA GLN A 227 -7.84 -11.97 -19.29
C GLN A 227 -7.20 -10.96 -18.33
N THR A 228 -7.95 -10.64 -17.28
CA THR A 228 -7.57 -9.69 -16.25
C THR A 228 -7.32 -10.41 -14.92
N TRP A 229 -6.54 -9.76 -14.05
CA TRP A 229 -6.35 -10.20 -12.68
C TRP A 229 -6.62 -9.06 -11.71
N VAL A 230 -7.35 -9.37 -10.66
CA VAL A 230 -7.64 -8.50 -9.52
C VAL A 230 -7.33 -9.25 -8.24
N GLY A 231 -6.58 -8.65 -7.33
CA GLY A 231 -6.20 -9.28 -6.06
C GLY A 231 -5.51 -8.32 -5.10
N GLY A 232 -5.05 -8.86 -3.98
CA GLY A 232 -4.44 -8.10 -2.89
C GLY A 232 -3.09 -7.48 -3.19
N GLY A 233 -2.38 -7.99 -4.20
CA GLY A 233 -1.11 -7.42 -4.63
C GLY A 233 -0.09 -8.45 -5.11
N ILE A 234 1.06 -7.94 -5.53
CA ILE A 234 2.18 -8.75 -6.03
C ILE A 234 3.42 -8.45 -5.18
N ILE A 235 4.00 -9.50 -4.64
CA ILE A 235 5.26 -9.47 -3.90
C ILE A 235 6.32 -10.12 -4.77
N VAL A 236 7.30 -9.36 -5.21
CA VAL A 236 8.48 -9.91 -5.91
C VAL A 236 9.65 -9.83 -4.96
N ASN A 237 10.17 -10.99 -4.56
CA ASN A 237 11.26 -11.05 -3.61
C ASN A 237 12.60 -10.59 -4.21
N ASP A 238 13.52 -10.23 -3.35
CA ASP A 238 14.82 -9.67 -3.74
C ASP A 238 15.58 -10.61 -4.70
N GLY A 239 16.24 -10.03 -5.68
CA GLY A 239 16.98 -10.76 -6.72
C GLY A 239 16.11 -11.36 -7.81
N HIS A 240 14.78 -11.23 -7.75
CA HIS A 240 13.87 -11.83 -8.73
C HIS A 240 13.17 -10.80 -9.60
N ARG A 241 12.74 -11.26 -10.78
CA ARG A 241 12.03 -10.50 -11.79
C ARG A 241 10.75 -11.19 -12.21
N VAL A 242 9.68 -10.41 -12.32
CA VAL A 242 8.41 -10.88 -12.90
C VAL A 242 8.02 -10.00 -14.08
N ASP A 243 7.85 -10.61 -15.25
CA ASP A 243 7.27 -9.97 -16.41
C ASP A 243 5.75 -10.14 -16.36
N TRP A 244 5.05 -9.06 -16.03
CA TRP A 244 3.62 -9.03 -15.80
C TRP A 244 2.90 -8.47 -17.02
N MET A 245 2.20 -9.33 -17.76
CA MET A 245 1.53 -8.99 -19.02
C MET A 245 0.00 -8.91 -18.88
N VAL A 246 -0.51 -8.86 -17.65
CA VAL A 246 -1.94 -8.90 -17.35
C VAL A 246 -2.42 -7.51 -16.94
N ASN A 247 -3.49 -7.03 -17.60
CA ASN A 247 -4.13 -5.78 -17.21
C ASN A 247 -5.06 -5.97 -16.01
N GLY A 248 -5.27 -4.90 -15.25
CA GLY A 248 -6.26 -4.82 -14.19
C GLY A 248 -7.62 -4.32 -14.70
N LEU A 249 -8.49 -3.97 -13.77
CA LEU A 249 -9.80 -3.39 -14.04
C LEU A 249 -9.86 -1.93 -13.58
N ALA A 250 -10.77 -1.16 -14.17
CA ALA A 250 -11.06 0.20 -13.70
C ALA A 250 -11.54 0.17 -12.24
N GLY A 251 -10.98 1.04 -11.42
CA GLY A 251 -11.30 1.09 -9.98
C GLY A 251 -10.48 0.12 -9.12
N ASP A 252 -9.71 -0.78 -9.71
CA ASP A 252 -8.77 -1.64 -8.99
C ASP A 252 -7.38 -1.01 -8.88
N ALA A 253 -6.64 -1.40 -7.85
CA ALA A 253 -5.29 -0.95 -7.61
C ALA A 253 -4.35 -2.15 -7.41
N LEU A 254 -3.43 -2.32 -8.33
CA LEU A 254 -2.33 -3.28 -8.18
C LEU A 254 -1.34 -2.75 -7.14
N HIS A 255 -1.18 -3.49 -6.05
CA HIS A 255 -0.17 -3.20 -5.04
C HIS A 255 1.09 -4.03 -5.33
N LYS A 256 2.23 -3.36 -5.52
CA LYS A 256 3.52 -4.03 -5.68
C LYS A 256 4.40 -3.77 -4.46
N THR A 257 4.87 -4.85 -3.84
CA THR A 257 5.84 -4.83 -2.74
C THR A 257 6.96 -5.85 -2.98
N GLY A 258 7.88 -5.99 -2.01
CA GLY A 258 9.09 -6.79 -2.17
C GLY A 258 10.17 -6.06 -2.97
N LYS A 259 11.43 -6.37 -2.72
CA LYS A 259 12.60 -5.66 -3.29
C LYS A 259 12.92 -6.02 -4.74
N GLY A 260 12.31 -7.08 -5.27
CA GLY A 260 12.50 -7.52 -6.65
C GLY A 260 11.85 -6.59 -7.68
N THR A 261 11.99 -6.95 -8.95
CA THR A 261 11.56 -6.15 -10.10
C THR A 261 10.26 -6.70 -10.70
N LEU A 262 9.27 -5.83 -10.87
CA LEU A 262 8.07 -6.09 -11.67
C LEU A 262 8.18 -5.33 -12.99
N VAL A 263 8.08 -6.02 -14.11
CA VAL A 263 8.02 -5.40 -15.44
C VAL A 263 6.59 -5.47 -15.93
N VAL A 264 5.94 -4.33 -16.07
CA VAL A 264 4.58 -4.25 -16.61
C VAL A 264 4.68 -4.24 -18.13
N ALA A 265 4.35 -5.36 -18.76
CA ALA A 265 4.57 -5.61 -20.18
C ALA A 265 3.31 -6.11 -20.91
N GLY A 266 2.14 -5.75 -20.44
CA GLY A 266 0.86 -6.03 -21.08
C GLY A 266 0.67 -5.28 -22.40
N SER A 267 -0.55 -5.23 -22.90
CA SER A 267 -0.89 -4.56 -24.16
C SER A 267 -2.09 -3.62 -23.99
N GLY A 268 -2.07 -2.54 -24.72
CA GLY A 268 -3.13 -1.53 -24.74
C GLY A 268 -3.11 -0.63 -23.50
N GLU A 269 -4.26 -0.05 -23.21
CA GLU A 269 -4.43 0.79 -22.04
C GLU A 269 -4.89 -0.05 -20.85
N ASN A 270 -4.08 -0.09 -19.79
CA ASN A 270 -4.47 -0.70 -18.52
C ASN A 270 -5.31 0.30 -17.71
N PRO A 271 -6.59 0.01 -17.43
CA PRO A 271 -7.46 0.93 -16.72
C PRO A 271 -7.25 0.92 -15.19
N GLY A 272 -6.52 -0.04 -14.66
CA GLY A 272 -6.19 -0.15 -13.24
C GLY A 272 -5.21 0.94 -12.79
N THR A 273 -5.02 1.07 -11.49
CA THR A 273 -4.00 1.91 -10.87
C THR A 273 -2.84 1.08 -10.34
N LEU A 274 -1.67 1.69 -10.15
CA LEU A 274 -0.52 1.05 -9.51
C LEU A 274 -0.19 1.77 -8.21
N ASN A 275 -0.09 1.01 -7.13
CA ASN A 275 0.52 1.43 -5.87
C ASN A 275 1.83 0.68 -5.70
N THR A 276 2.96 1.35 -5.90
CA THR A 276 4.27 0.71 -5.70
C THR A 276 4.85 1.09 -4.36
N GLY A 277 5.10 0.07 -3.53
CA GLY A 277 5.51 0.23 -2.13
C GLY A 277 6.99 -0.07 -1.89
N ASP A 278 7.63 -0.91 -2.70
CA ASP A 278 9.04 -1.28 -2.55
C ASP A 278 9.62 -1.86 -3.86
N GLY A 279 10.95 -1.94 -3.95
CA GLY A 279 11.68 -2.49 -5.09
C GLY A 279 11.52 -1.68 -6.35
N THR A 280 11.54 -2.34 -7.52
CA THR A 280 11.52 -1.68 -8.82
C THR A 280 10.27 -2.09 -9.62
N VAL A 281 9.65 -1.12 -10.30
CA VAL A 281 8.65 -1.36 -11.33
C VAL A 281 9.13 -0.71 -12.63
N ILE A 282 9.17 -1.48 -13.71
CA ILE A 282 9.46 -0.98 -15.05
C ILE A 282 8.15 -0.96 -15.84
N LEU A 283 7.75 0.22 -16.28
CA LEU A 283 6.59 0.39 -17.12
C LEU A 283 7.00 0.19 -18.58
N ALA A 284 6.60 -0.92 -19.16
CA ALA A 284 6.96 -1.38 -20.50
C ALA A 284 5.74 -1.92 -21.27
N GLN A 285 4.57 -1.31 -21.03
CA GLN A 285 3.32 -1.65 -21.71
C GLN A 285 3.47 -1.49 -23.21
N LYS A 286 2.90 -2.40 -23.99
CA LYS A 286 2.95 -2.40 -25.45
C LYS A 286 1.69 -1.79 -26.03
N ALA A 287 1.81 -1.15 -27.19
CA ALA A 287 0.65 -0.69 -27.91
C ALA A 287 -0.25 -1.87 -28.35
N ASP A 288 -1.56 -1.67 -28.33
CA ASP A 288 -2.52 -2.58 -28.94
C ASP A 288 -2.57 -2.40 -30.47
N ALA A 289 -3.42 -3.17 -31.14
CA ALA A 289 -3.58 -3.11 -32.59
C ALA A 289 -4.08 -1.73 -33.11
N ALA A 290 -4.66 -0.92 -32.23
CA ALA A 290 -5.08 0.45 -32.53
C ALA A 290 -4.01 1.50 -32.17
N GLY A 291 -2.82 1.07 -31.74
CA GLY A 291 -1.72 1.94 -31.34
C GLY A 291 -1.90 2.58 -29.96
N ARG A 292 -2.88 2.17 -29.17
CA ARG A 292 -3.12 2.72 -27.82
C ARG A 292 -2.20 2.03 -26.83
N VAL A 293 -1.62 2.84 -25.92
CA VAL A 293 -0.72 2.33 -24.88
C VAL A 293 -0.82 3.22 -23.63
N ARG A 294 -0.95 2.60 -22.48
CA ARG A 294 -0.80 3.21 -21.16
C ARG A 294 -0.64 2.11 -20.11
N ALA A 295 0.42 2.17 -19.33
CA ALA A 295 0.71 1.14 -18.34
C ALA A 295 -0.32 1.08 -17.21
N PHE A 296 -0.79 2.25 -16.73
CA PHE A 296 -1.83 2.38 -15.70
C PHE A 296 -2.59 3.70 -15.85
N SER A 297 -3.81 3.76 -15.32
CA SER A 297 -4.57 5.00 -15.23
C SER A 297 -3.97 6.01 -14.25
N GLU A 298 -3.29 5.54 -13.19
CA GLU A 298 -2.52 6.35 -12.23
C GLU A 298 -1.40 5.48 -11.63
N VAL A 299 -0.28 6.10 -11.33
CA VAL A 299 0.85 5.46 -10.61
C VAL A 299 1.11 6.22 -9.33
N ARG A 300 1.11 5.49 -8.21
CA ARG A 300 1.41 6.01 -6.89
C ARG A 300 2.70 5.41 -6.37
N ILE A 301 3.67 6.27 -6.12
CA ILE A 301 4.97 5.92 -5.54
C ILE A 301 4.82 6.09 -4.03
N VAL A 302 4.68 4.97 -3.30
CA VAL A 302 4.30 5.00 -1.88
C VAL A 302 5.33 4.30 -1.00
N SER A 303 5.26 4.47 0.25
CA SER A 303 5.88 3.84 1.43
C SER A 303 7.37 3.44 1.41
N GLY A 304 7.84 2.49 0.66
CA GLY A 304 9.18 1.88 0.82
C GLY A 304 10.29 2.53 -0.02
N ARG A 305 10.07 3.71 -0.59
CA ARG A 305 10.99 4.37 -1.54
C ARG A 305 11.30 3.52 -2.76
N PRO A 306 10.28 3.03 -3.47
CA PRO A 306 10.45 2.24 -4.68
C PRO A 306 11.02 3.05 -5.82
N VAL A 307 11.43 2.35 -6.88
CA VAL A 307 11.86 2.95 -8.14
C VAL A 307 10.84 2.58 -9.22
N VAL A 308 10.30 3.59 -9.91
CA VAL A 308 9.49 3.42 -11.12
C VAL A 308 10.29 3.89 -12.31
N VAL A 309 10.44 3.06 -13.33
CA VAL A 309 11.21 3.34 -14.54
C VAL A 309 10.29 3.35 -15.75
N LEU A 310 10.39 4.36 -16.59
CA LEU A 310 9.66 4.42 -17.86
C LEU A 310 10.48 3.79 -18.99
N GLN A 311 9.90 2.83 -19.70
CA GLN A 311 10.53 2.28 -20.91
C GLN A 311 10.48 3.29 -22.07
N ASP A 312 9.38 4.01 -22.19
CA ASP A 312 9.17 5.07 -23.18
C ASP A 312 8.19 6.13 -22.65
N SER A 313 7.99 7.21 -23.41
CA SER A 313 7.17 8.36 -23.01
C SER A 313 5.65 8.10 -23.00
N HIS A 314 5.19 6.99 -23.58
CA HIS A 314 3.77 6.67 -23.70
C HIS A 314 3.24 5.88 -22.50
N GLN A 315 4.11 5.50 -21.58
CA GLN A 315 3.74 4.62 -20.47
C GLN A 315 2.74 5.27 -19.51
N ILE A 316 2.91 6.56 -19.22
CA ILE A 316 2.04 7.32 -18.32
C ILE A 316 2.29 8.83 -18.48
N GLU A 317 1.26 9.61 -18.34
CA GLU A 317 1.34 11.07 -18.31
C GLU A 317 1.82 11.56 -16.94
N GLY A 318 2.60 12.65 -16.89
CA GLY A 318 3.15 13.20 -15.63
C GLY A 318 2.07 13.50 -14.58
N ASP A 319 0.93 14.01 -15.01
CA ASP A 319 -0.18 14.36 -14.12
C ASP A 319 -0.87 13.16 -13.46
N ARG A 320 -0.57 11.97 -13.90
CA ARG A 320 -1.09 10.72 -13.35
C ARG A 320 -0.13 10.05 -12.38
N ILE A 321 0.98 10.71 -12.04
CA ILE A 321 1.96 10.22 -11.08
C ILE A 321 1.78 10.96 -9.76
N ARG A 322 1.77 10.20 -8.67
CA ARG A 322 1.64 10.71 -7.31
C ARG A 322 2.74 10.16 -6.42
N TRP A 323 3.39 11.03 -5.66
CA TRP A 323 4.28 10.62 -4.59
C TRP A 323 3.53 10.56 -3.27
N GLY A 324 3.72 9.47 -2.54
CA GLY A 324 3.35 9.35 -1.14
C GLY A 324 4.36 10.10 -0.25
N TYR A 325 4.15 9.99 1.04
CA TYR A 325 4.86 10.78 2.05
C TYR A 325 6.25 10.27 2.42
N ARG A 326 6.76 9.21 1.83
CA ARG A 326 8.14 8.75 2.04
C ARG A 326 9.01 8.92 0.80
N GLY A 327 8.46 9.53 -0.22
CA GLY A 327 9.15 9.69 -1.47
C GLY A 327 9.28 8.39 -2.26
N GLY A 328 10.35 8.26 -2.98
CA GLY A 328 10.66 7.22 -3.95
C GLY A 328 11.04 7.84 -5.28
N THR A 329 11.51 7.03 -6.22
CA THR A 329 12.12 7.51 -7.45
C THR A 329 11.22 7.26 -8.66
N LEU A 330 11.02 8.30 -9.45
CA LEU A 330 10.60 8.17 -10.85
C LEU A 330 11.83 8.37 -11.74
N ASP A 331 12.22 7.35 -12.46
CA ASP A 331 13.26 7.40 -13.49
C ASP A 331 12.58 7.48 -14.87
N ILE A 332 12.62 8.66 -15.46
CA ILE A 332 12.04 8.88 -16.79
C ILE A 332 12.93 8.36 -17.93
N ASN A 333 14.13 7.88 -17.61
CA ASN A 333 14.94 7.04 -18.48
C ASN A 333 15.16 7.60 -19.89
N GLY A 334 15.47 8.90 -19.98
CA GLY A 334 15.68 9.58 -21.24
C GLY A 334 14.42 10.06 -21.96
N ASN A 335 13.25 9.93 -21.35
CA ASN A 335 11.99 10.35 -21.93
C ASN A 335 11.58 11.74 -21.42
N ASP A 336 11.26 12.64 -22.33
CA ASP A 336 10.71 13.95 -21.96
C ASP A 336 9.37 13.81 -21.28
N MET A 337 9.09 14.65 -20.27
CA MET A 337 7.84 14.61 -19.53
C MET A 337 7.36 16.01 -19.15
N THR A 338 6.06 16.23 -19.28
CA THR A 338 5.40 17.47 -18.85
C THR A 338 4.56 17.21 -17.61
N PHE A 339 4.63 18.12 -16.65
CA PHE A 339 3.82 18.12 -15.44
C PHE A 339 3.02 19.42 -15.35
N HIS A 340 1.69 19.32 -15.28
CA HIS A 340 0.82 20.44 -14.92
C HIS A 340 0.59 20.47 -13.39
N ARG A 341 1.06 19.45 -12.70
CA ARG A 341 1.08 19.33 -11.25
C ARG A 341 2.22 18.42 -10.80
N LEU A 342 3.08 18.91 -9.94
CA LEU A 342 4.13 18.12 -9.31
C LEU A 342 4.17 18.42 -7.81
N ALA A 343 4.03 17.41 -6.98
CA ALA A 343 4.02 17.55 -5.53
C ALA A 343 4.67 16.37 -4.82
N ALA A 344 5.48 16.67 -3.84
CA ALA A 344 5.99 15.70 -2.88
C ALA A 344 6.28 16.40 -1.55
N ALA A 345 5.89 15.76 -0.45
CA ALA A 345 6.09 16.29 0.91
C ALA A 345 7.42 15.85 1.53
N ASP A 346 8.10 14.89 0.95
CA ASP A 346 9.31 14.25 1.50
C ASP A 346 10.51 14.47 0.58
N GLU A 347 11.65 14.79 1.17
CA GLU A 347 12.92 14.93 0.46
C GLU A 347 13.40 13.63 -0.22
N GLY A 348 12.86 12.49 0.18
CA GLY A 348 13.11 11.20 -0.48
C GLY A 348 12.41 11.02 -1.82
N ALA A 349 11.60 11.99 -2.27
CA ALA A 349 11.05 11.98 -3.61
C ALA A 349 12.11 12.39 -4.63
N VAL A 350 12.30 11.58 -5.66
CA VAL A 350 13.32 11.80 -6.69
C VAL A 350 12.69 11.68 -8.07
N LEU A 351 12.90 12.68 -8.90
CA LEU A 351 12.68 12.62 -10.33
C LEU A 351 14.05 12.63 -11.02
N THR A 352 14.33 11.61 -11.81
CA THR A 352 15.65 11.40 -12.41
C THR A 352 15.56 10.90 -13.84
N SER A 353 16.66 11.06 -14.58
CA SER A 353 16.91 10.35 -15.84
C SER A 353 18.30 9.72 -15.76
N ARG A 354 18.35 8.39 -15.67
CA ARG A 354 19.63 7.65 -15.51
C ARG A 354 20.26 7.24 -16.84
N ALA A 355 19.46 6.85 -17.81
CA ALA A 355 19.95 6.24 -19.06
C ALA A 355 20.03 7.20 -20.25
N GLY A 356 19.58 8.44 -20.13
CA GLY A 356 19.63 9.41 -21.22
C GLY A 356 19.24 10.80 -20.76
N SER A 357 19.53 11.79 -21.59
CA SER A 357 19.09 13.17 -21.32
C SER A 357 17.59 13.30 -21.56
N ALA A 358 16.92 13.98 -20.66
CA ALA A 358 15.49 14.24 -20.75
C ALA A 358 15.14 15.64 -20.28
N THR A 359 14.06 16.18 -20.83
CA THR A 359 13.52 17.48 -20.43
C THR A 359 12.25 17.28 -19.59
N VAL A 360 12.26 17.83 -18.40
CA VAL A 360 11.08 17.96 -17.54
C VAL A 360 10.51 19.35 -17.74
N ARG A 361 9.27 19.42 -18.23
CA ARG A 361 8.55 20.69 -18.40
C ARG A 361 7.55 20.85 -17.27
N LEU A 362 7.66 21.94 -16.52
CA LEU A 362 6.71 22.35 -15.50
C LEU A 362 5.80 23.40 -16.11
N ASP A 363 4.54 23.04 -16.36
CA ASP A 363 3.55 23.89 -17.02
C ASP A 363 2.29 24.00 -16.13
N PHE A 364 2.45 24.65 -14.97
CA PHE A 364 1.39 24.78 -13.99
C PHE A 364 0.45 25.91 -14.36
N SER A 365 -0.85 25.64 -14.44
CA SER A 365 -1.86 26.67 -14.67
C SER A 365 -2.10 27.49 -13.41
N PRO A 366 -2.04 28.84 -13.47
CA PRO A 366 -2.20 29.70 -12.29
C PRO A 366 -3.64 29.76 -11.75
N SER A 367 -4.64 29.26 -12.46
CA SER A 367 -6.03 29.39 -12.05
C SER A 367 -6.46 28.31 -11.05
N GLY A 368 -6.55 28.67 -9.78
CA GLY A 368 -7.37 27.98 -8.79
C GLY A 368 -6.71 26.83 -8.02
N GLN A 369 -5.43 26.55 -8.19
CA GLN A 369 -4.75 25.53 -7.40
C GLN A 369 -4.09 26.13 -6.14
N LYS A 370 -4.34 25.49 -5.00
CA LYS A 370 -3.53 25.71 -3.79
C LYS A 370 -2.08 25.42 -4.11
N ALA A 371 -1.16 26.19 -3.54
CA ALA A 371 0.28 26.00 -3.71
C ALA A 371 0.65 24.52 -3.63
N VAL A 372 1.28 24.03 -4.69
CA VAL A 372 1.78 22.68 -4.78
C VAL A 372 3.27 22.76 -4.49
N MET A 373 3.73 21.99 -3.50
CA MET A 373 5.12 22.05 -3.06
C MET A 373 5.84 20.77 -3.47
N TRP A 374 6.99 20.94 -4.10
CA TRP A 374 7.92 19.87 -4.39
C TRP A 374 9.13 19.97 -3.45
N HIS A 375 9.20 19.06 -2.47
CA HIS A 375 10.34 18.95 -1.54
C HIS A 375 11.38 17.93 -2.01
N GLY A 376 11.13 17.26 -3.13
CA GLY A 376 12.02 16.24 -3.67
C GLY A 376 13.19 16.82 -4.47
N HIS A 377 13.91 15.92 -5.10
CA HIS A 377 15.13 16.23 -5.86
C HIS A 377 14.95 15.93 -7.36
N PHE A 378 15.53 16.78 -8.18
CA PHE A 378 15.80 16.50 -9.59
C PHE A 378 17.25 16.06 -9.71
N THR A 379 17.49 14.88 -10.31
CA THR A 379 18.84 14.30 -10.40
C THR A 379 19.08 13.65 -11.78
N GLY A 380 20.32 13.23 -12.04
CA GLY A 380 20.67 12.59 -13.31
C GLY A 380 20.71 13.57 -14.48
N ASN A 381 20.50 13.07 -15.69
CA ASN A 381 20.62 13.84 -16.93
C ASN A 381 19.31 14.56 -17.25
N LEU A 382 18.91 15.48 -16.38
CA LEU A 382 17.66 16.25 -16.53
C LEU A 382 17.93 17.70 -16.89
N SER A 383 17.14 18.23 -17.83
CA SER A 383 16.91 19.66 -18.02
C SER A 383 15.51 20.00 -17.50
N VAL A 384 15.42 20.90 -16.53
CA VAL A 384 14.12 21.32 -15.99
C VAL A 384 13.76 22.68 -16.57
N GLN A 385 12.65 22.74 -17.28
CA GLN A 385 12.10 23.96 -17.88
C GLN A 385 10.84 24.37 -17.12
N ASN A 386 10.88 25.56 -16.53
CA ASN A 386 9.71 26.14 -15.88
C ASN A 386 8.99 27.06 -16.86
N ASN A 387 7.85 26.63 -17.35
CA ASN A 387 6.97 27.40 -18.26
C ASN A 387 5.84 28.08 -17.49
N THR A 388 5.82 28.00 -16.17
CA THR A 388 4.76 28.62 -15.36
C THR A 388 5.02 30.11 -15.18
N SER A 389 3.97 30.91 -15.11
CA SER A 389 4.06 32.33 -14.79
C SER A 389 4.28 32.61 -13.30
N SER A 390 4.28 31.55 -12.46
CA SER A 390 4.44 31.62 -11.01
C SER A 390 5.77 30.99 -10.56
N ALA A 391 6.32 31.45 -9.46
CA ALA A 391 7.47 30.81 -8.84
C ALA A 391 7.10 29.37 -8.42
N VAL A 392 8.01 28.44 -8.66
CA VAL A 392 7.91 27.02 -8.28
C VAL A 392 8.69 26.79 -7.00
#